data_c7b0858afdbcda8fc1bae882aa2127c9
#
_entry.id   c7b0858afdbcda8fc1bae882aa2127c9
#
_cell.length_a   1.000
_cell.length_b   1.000
_cell.length_c   1.000
_cell.angle_alpha   90.00
_cell.angle_beta   90.00
_cell.angle_gamma   90.00
#
_symmetry.space_group_name_H-M   'P 1'
#
loop_
_entity.id
_entity.type
_entity.pdbx_description
1 polymer ?
#
loop_
_entity_poly.entity_id
_entity_poly.type
_entity_poly.pdbx_seq_one_letter_code
_entity_poly.pdbx_strand_id
1 'polypeptide(L)'
;MRKKEKYLVAPNVSDKSLTRTISGYDENFKPLKTKVICEKSLAIFLNKQEIVTLMTIGDHPKYLAIGYLLNQNMLKKNDVITKIDYDNQLNVVVVRTKRKTNYEKNLQKKITTSGCALGTIFGDIYDDIKKTNIKSKKKIKHSWIYDISKKINLTPSLYLKAGAVHGCAIIHDNNPLIYMEDVGRHNAVDKIAGYMFMKNIKPTNKIFYTTGRLTSEMVIKTVKMGIPILLSRSGFTSWGVELAQETNLTLIGRAKGKKYIVLSGEHRIEH
;
A
#
# COMPACT_ATOMS: atom_id res chain seq x y z
N MET A 1 2.43 1.20 -33.43
CA MET A 1 2.40 0.29 -32.26
C MET A 1 2.83 1.08 -31.02
N ARG A 2 1.92 1.37 -30.06
CA ARG A 2 2.30 1.99 -28.77
C ARG A 2 3.16 0.99 -28.01
N LYS A 3 4.40 1.37 -27.62
CA LYS A 3 5.24 0.59 -26.71
C LYS A 3 4.39 0.26 -25.45
N LYS A 4 4.14 -1.02 -25.19
CA LYS A 4 3.57 -1.45 -23.91
C LYS A 4 4.53 -0.96 -22.82
N GLU A 5 4.11 0.04 -22.06
CA GLU A 5 4.89 0.52 -20.92
C GLU A 5 5.00 -0.59 -19.90
N LYS A 6 6.23 -0.97 -19.62
CA LYS A 6 6.55 -2.16 -18.84
C LYS A 6 6.49 -1.79 -17.36
N TYR A 7 5.62 -2.45 -16.60
CA TYR A 7 5.67 -2.39 -15.14
C TYR A 7 7.06 -2.76 -14.63
N LEU A 8 7.56 -2.04 -13.64
CA LEU A 8 8.72 -2.46 -12.86
C LEU A 8 8.36 -3.66 -11.98
N VAL A 9 7.14 -3.63 -11.43
CA VAL A 9 6.53 -4.75 -10.69
C VAL A 9 5.06 -4.79 -11.02
N ALA A 10 4.54 -5.98 -11.31
CA ALA A 10 3.13 -6.28 -11.50
C ALA A 10 2.74 -7.54 -10.71
N PRO A 11 1.44 -7.72 -10.39
CA PRO A 11 0.98 -8.95 -9.74
C PRO A 11 1.37 -10.20 -10.52
N ASN A 12 1.90 -11.19 -9.83
CA ASN A 12 2.27 -12.47 -10.45
C ASN A 12 1.06 -13.43 -10.46
N VAL A 13 0.17 -13.23 -11.43
CA VAL A 13 -1.04 -14.05 -11.58
C VAL A 13 -0.77 -15.52 -11.96
N SER A 14 0.43 -15.84 -12.42
CA SER A 14 0.84 -17.20 -12.78
C SER A 14 1.36 -18.01 -11.59
N ASP A 15 1.69 -17.36 -10.49
CA ASP A 15 2.16 -18.03 -9.29
C ASP A 15 1.04 -18.89 -8.67
N LYS A 16 1.27 -20.21 -8.69
CA LYS A 16 0.31 -21.20 -8.19
C LYS A 16 0.22 -21.20 -6.67
N SER A 17 1.22 -20.68 -5.97
CA SER A 17 1.24 -20.62 -4.50
C SER A 17 0.30 -19.55 -3.93
N LEU A 18 -0.11 -18.57 -4.75
CA LEU A 18 -0.96 -17.44 -4.34
C LEU A 18 -2.45 -17.73 -4.44
N THR A 19 -2.83 -18.78 -5.15
CA THR A 19 -4.25 -19.18 -5.30
C THR A 19 -4.41 -20.69 -5.30
N ARG A 20 -5.52 -21.18 -4.76
CA ARG A 20 -5.93 -22.58 -4.87
C ARG A 20 -7.31 -22.73 -5.47
N THR A 21 -7.59 -23.90 -6.07
CA THR A 21 -8.93 -24.21 -6.57
C THR A 21 -9.73 -24.89 -5.47
N ILE A 22 -10.94 -24.39 -5.21
CA ILE A 22 -11.90 -24.96 -4.25
C ILE A 22 -13.14 -25.37 -5.02
N SER A 23 -13.73 -26.50 -4.64
CA SER A 23 -15.04 -26.94 -5.13
C SER A 23 -16.12 -26.35 -4.21
N GLY A 24 -17.24 -25.96 -4.81
CA GLY A 24 -18.40 -25.39 -4.11
C GLY A 24 -19.65 -25.55 -4.98
N TYR A 25 -20.67 -24.76 -4.66
CA TYR A 25 -21.95 -24.74 -5.40
C TYR A 25 -22.31 -23.30 -5.74
N ASP A 26 -23.00 -23.11 -6.87
CA ASP A 26 -23.59 -21.83 -7.23
C ASP A 26 -24.96 -21.63 -6.54
N GLU A 27 -25.66 -20.53 -6.84
CA GLU A 27 -26.98 -20.20 -6.30
C GLU A 27 -28.09 -21.20 -6.69
N ASN A 28 -27.85 -22.06 -7.70
CA ASN A 28 -28.76 -23.13 -8.13
C ASN A 28 -28.32 -24.51 -7.65
N PHE A 29 -27.40 -24.59 -6.67
CA PHE A 29 -26.79 -25.81 -6.15
C PHE A 29 -26.07 -26.66 -7.22
N LYS A 30 -25.60 -26.05 -8.30
CA LYS A 30 -24.77 -26.73 -9.29
C LYS A 30 -23.30 -26.73 -8.85
N PRO A 31 -22.62 -27.88 -8.91
CA PRO A 31 -21.20 -27.95 -8.56
C PRO A 31 -20.36 -27.02 -9.43
N LEU A 32 -19.49 -26.23 -8.80
CA LEU A 32 -18.54 -25.36 -9.49
C LEU A 32 -17.15 -25.47 -8.86
N LYS A 33 -16.13 -25.04 -9.61
CA LYS A 33 -14.76 -24.86 -9.12
C LYS A 33 -14.37 -23.41 -9.26
N THR A 34 -13.88 -22.81 -8.20
CA THR A 34 -13.44 -21.41 -8.20
C THR A 34 -12.02 -21.28 -7.66
N LYS A 35 -11.33 -20.18 -8.01
CA LYS A 35 -10.04 -19.82 -7.45
C LYS A 35 -10.25 -18.95 -6.20
N VAL A 36 -9.52 -19.26 -5.15
CA VAL A 36 -9.49 -18.45 -3.92
C VAL A 36 -8.05 -18.06 -3.60
N ILE A 37 -7.87 -16.95 -2.91
CA ILE A 37 -6.55 -16.46 -2.48
C ILE A 37 -6.02 -17.35 -1.34
N CYS A 38 -4.73 -17.64 -1.39
CA CYS A 38 -4.00 -18.26 -0.28
C CYS A 38 -3.52 -17.17 0.66
N GLU A 39 -3.76 -17.34 1.95
CA GLU A 39 -3.24 -16.48 3.01
C GLU A 39 -2.17 -17.22 3.80
N LYS A 40 -1.14 -16.47 4.22
CA LYS A 40 -0.03 -16.97 5.05
C LYS A 40 0.25 -15.96 6.16
N SER A 41 0.60 -16.45 7.34
CA SER A 41 1.17 -15.61 8.37
C SER A 41 2.61 -15.24 8.00
N LEU A 42 3.02 -14.00 8.25
CA LEU A 42 4.39 -13.53 8.10
C LEU A 42 4.82 -12.83 9.39
N ALA A 43 5.79 -13.39 10.09
CA ALA A 43 6.38 -12.75 11.26
C ALA A 43 7.51 -11.81 10.82
N ILE A 44 7.49 -10.57 11.31
CA ILE A 44 8.47 -9.52 11.02
C ILE A 44 9.28 -9.24 12.28
N PHE A 45 10.58 -9.42 12.17
CA PHE A 45 11.55 -9.12 13.22
C PHE A 45 12.38 -7.89 12.83
N LEU A 46 12.67 -7.05 13.82
CA LEU A 46 13.68 -6.00 13.72
C LEU A 46 14.79 -6.33 14.71
N ASN A 47 15.98 -6.63 14.19
CA ASN A 47 17.11 -7.17 14.95
C ASN A 47 16.73 -8.51 15.64
N LYS A 48 16.59 -8.50 16.98
CA LYS A 48 16.24 -9.68 17.78
C LYS A 48 14.79 -9.71 18.23
N GLN A 49 14.03 -8.64 17.94
CA GLN A 49 12.67 -8.44 18.46
C GLN A 49 11.64 -8.76 17.40
N GLU A 50 10.67 -9.61 17.72
CA GLU A 50 9.46 -9.74 16.93
C GLU A 50 8.63 -8.46 17.06
N ILE A 51 8.23 -7.91 15.92
CA ILE A 51 7.47 -6.67 15.84
C ILE A 51 5.99 -6.96 15.65
N VAL A 52 5.68 -7.86 14.72
CA VAL A 52 4.30 -8.18 14.34
C VAL A 52 4.27 -9.45 13.52
N THR A 53 3.14 -10.17 13.59
CA THR A 53 2.78 -11.22 12.64
C THR A 53 1.57 -10.76 11.83
N LEU A 54 1.69 -10.73 10.50
CA LEU A 54 0.69 -10.24 9.54
C LEU A 54 0.13 -11.39 8.71
N MET A 55 -1.18 -11.36 8.42
CA MET A 55 -1.76 -12.20 7.36
C MET A 55 -1.55 -11.53 6.01
N THR A 56 -0.95 -12.23 5.05
CA THR A 56 -0.58 -11.73 3.71
C THR A 56 -0.75 -12.83 2.68
N ILE A 57 -0.77 -12.48 1.38
CA ILE A 57 -0.73 -13.48 0.31
C ILE A 57 0.64 -14.17 0.18
N GLY A 58 1.66 -13.66 0.86
CA GLY A 58 3.00 -14.28 0.95
C GLY A 58 3.95 -13.89 -0.19
N ASP A 59 3.55 -13.05 -1.15
CA ASP A 59 4.49 -12.48 -2.13
C ASP A 59 5.22 -11.25 -1.54
N HIS A 60 6.40 -10.97 -2.06
CA HIS A 60 7.20 -9.80 -1.67
C HIS A 60 7.44 -9.60 -0.16
N PRO A 61 7.73 -10.64 0.64
CA PRO A 61 7.80 -10.55 2.11
C PRO A 61 8.83 -9.54 2.61
N LYS A 62 9.99 -9.41 1.93
CA LYS A 62 11.02 -8.44 2.30
C LYS A 62 10.54 -6.99 2.10
N TYR A 63 9.80 -6.70 1.02
CA TYR A 63 9.24 -5.37 0.80
C TYR A 63 8.16 -5.06 1.84
N LEU A 64 7.29 -6.04 2.14
CA LEU A 64 6.27 -5.87 3.18
C LEU A 64 6.92 -5.53 4.54
N ALA A 65 7.93 -6.28 4.95
CA ALA A 65 8.62 -6.05 6.23
C ALA A 65 9.26 -4.66 6.31
N ILE A 66 10.03 -4.27 5.30
CA ILE A 66 10.68 -2.95 5.25
C ILE A 66 9.65 -1.83 5.26
N GLY A 67 8.62 -1.93 4.45
CA GLY A 67 7.58 -0.89 4.36
C GLY A 67 6.77 -0.77 5.63
N TYR A 68 6.41 -1.88 6.25
CA TYR A 68 5.77 -1.89 7.56
C TYR A 68 6.62 -1.14 8.60
N LEU A 69 7.89 -1.51 8.75
CA LEU A 69 8.80 -0.91 9.71
C LEU A 69 9.00 0.60 9.47
N LEU A 70 9.11 1.02 8.20
CA LEU A 70 9.18 2.44 7.82
C LEU A 70 7.90 3.20 8.19
N ASN A 71 6.75 2.65 7.84
CA ASN A 71 5.46 3.28 8.08
C ASN A 71 5.09 3.31 9.56
N GLN A 72 5.68 2.44 10.38
CA GLN A 72 5.53 2.43 11.83
C GLN A 72 6.65 3.18 12.59
N ASN A 73 7.49 4.00 11.93
CA ASN A 73 8.63 4.73 12.51
C ASN A 73 9.67 3.85 13.25
N MET A 74 9.64 2.55 13.05
CA MET A 74 10.60 1.63 13.65
C MET A 74 11.91 1.59 12.87
N LEU A 75 11.82 1.79 11.55
CA LEU A 75 12.92 2.00 10.64
C LEU A 75 12.87 3.44 10.10
N LYS A 76 14.00 4.14 10.12
CA LYS A 76 14.14 5.50 9.56
C LYS A 76 14.79 5.45 8.19
N LYS A 77 14.54 6.46 7.34
CA LYS A 77 15.10 6.53 5.97
C LYS A 77 16.63 6.55 5.93
N ASN A 78 17.27 7.01 6.99
CA ASN A 78 18.73 7.07 7.14
C ASN A 78 19.31 5.88 7.91
N ASP A 79 18.51 4.90 8.34
CA ASP A 79 19.03 3.70 8.99
C ASP A 79 19.81 2.84 8.00
N VAL A 80 20.96 2.34 8.45
CA VAL A 80 21.76 1.39 7.67
C VAL A 80 21.23 -0.01 7.94
N ILE A 81 20.57 -0.59 6.93
CA ILE A 81 20.18 -2.01 6.94
C ILE A 81 21.43 -2.83 6.62
N THR A 82 21.82 -3.70 7.53
CA THR A 82 22.99 -4.59 7.36
C THR A 82 22.63 -5.89 6.67
N LYS A 83 21.42 -6.41 6.92
CA LYS A 83 20.93 -7.66 6.34
C LYS A 83 19.41 -7.76 6.37
N ILE A 84 18.83 -8.44 5.38
CA ILE A 84 17.42 -8.83 5.35
C ILE A 84 17.36 -10.32 5.04
N ASP A 85 17.07 -11.11 6.06
CA ASP A 85 16.89 -12.56 5.94
C ASP A 85 15.40 -12.89 5.78
N TYR A 86 15.09 -13.86 4.94
CA TYR A 86 13.74 -14.42 4.81
C TYR A 86 13.82 -15.94 4.86
N ASP A 87 13.14 -16.51 5.82
CA ASP A 87 12.93 -17.95 5.92
C ASP A 87 11.54 -18.29 5.38
N ASN A 88 11.51 -19.00 4.24
CA ASN A 88 10.26 -19.35 3.56
C ASN A 88 9.51 -20.51 4.25
N GLN A 89 10.21 -21.35 5.04
CA GLN A 89 9.55 -22.46 5.75
C GLN A 89 8.81 -21.94 6.98
N LEU A 90 9.46 -21.04 7.73
CA LEU A 90 8.90 -20.43 8.92
C LEU A 90 8.04 -19.20 8.60
N ASN A 91 8.08 -18.69 7.37
CA ASN A 91 7.48 -17.40 6.98
C ASN A 91 7.91 -16.24 7.89
N VAL A 92 9.23 -16.10 8.08
CA VAL A 92 9.80 -15.06 8.94
C VAL A 92 10.73 -14.16 8.13
N VAL A 93 10.57 -12.83 8.29
CA VAL A 93 11.54 -11.84 7.80
C VAL A 93 12.26 -11.20 8.98
N VAL A 94 13.58 -11.21 8.97
CA VAL A 94 14.42 -10.53 9.96
C VAL A 94 15.15 -9.38 9.28
N VAL A 95 14.86 -8.16 9.69
CA VAL A 95 15.56 -6.95 9.24
C VAL A 95 16.59 -6.57 10.31
N ARG A 96 17.88 -6.47 9.89
CA ARG A 96 18.98 -6.11 10.79
C ARG A 96 19.50 -4.72 10.47
N THR A 97 19.66 -3.90 11.50
CA THR A 97 20.16 -2.52 11.38
C THR A 97 21.35 -2.29 12.28
N LYS A 98 22.23 -1.32 11.92
CA LYS A 98 23.34 -0.89 12.80
C LYS A 98 22.80 -0.21 14.06
N ARG A 99 21.73 0.58 13.93
CA ARG A 99 21.12 1.27 15.06
C ARG A 99 20.35 0.28 15.93
N LYS A 100 20.55 0.35 17.26
CA LYS A 100 19.64 -0.29 18.23
C LYS A 100 18.32 0.48 18.25
N THR A 101 17.21 -0.23 18.13
CA THR A 101 15.88 0.39 18.07
C THR A 101 15.30 0.54 19.47
N ASN A 102 14.66 1.67 19.73
CA ASN A 102 13.90 1.90 20.97
C ASN A 102 12.44 1.43 20.81
N TYR A 103 12.28 0.22 20.33
CA TYR A 103 10.99 -0.39 20.04
C TYR A 103 10.01 -0.35 21.21
N GLU A 104 10.49 -0.64 22.43
CA GLU A 104 9.65 -0.71 23.65
C GLU A 104 8.97 0.62 23.97
N LYS A 105 9.64 1.76 23.73
CA LYS A 105 9.05 3.10 23.93
C LYS A 105 7.90 3.37 22.93
N ASN A 106 8.00 2.88 21.72
CA ASN A 106 6.98 3.08 20.69
C ASN A 106 5.74 2.20 20.92
N LEU A 107 5.87 1.04 21.58
CA LEU A 107 4.76 0.17 21.91
C LEU A 107 3.78 0.77 22.96
N GLN A 108 4.23 1.69 23.79
CA GLN A 108 3.41 2.26 24.88
C GLN A 108 2.31 3.20 24.40
N LYS A 109 2.41 3.73 23.17
CA LYS A 109 1.45 4.69 22.59
C LYS A 109 0.76 4.11 21.36
N LYS A 110 0.00 3.02 21.53
CA LYS A 110 -0.75 2.40 20.43
C LYS A 110 -2.12 3.05 20.25
N ILE A 111 -2.41 3.53 19.03
CA ILE A 111 -3.76 3.90 18.60
C ILE A 111 -4.25 2.79 17.65
N THR A 112 -5.28 2.06 18.06
CA THR A 112 -5.91 1.05 17.21
C THR A 112 -6.84 1.74 16.22
N THR A 113 -6.58 1.60 14.93
CA THR A 113 -7.41 2.17 13.86
C THR A 113 -8.50 1.19 13.39
N SER A 114 -9.57 1.72 12.80
CA SER A 114 -10.81 1.03 12.43
C SER A 114 -10.71 0.07 11.25
N GLY A 115 -9.65 -0.69 11.10
CA GLY A 115 -9.56 -1.56 9.94
C GLY A 115 -8.63 -2.74 10.12
N CYS A 116 -9.14 -3.91 10.39
CA CYS A 116 -8.42 -5.13 10.78
C CYS A 116 -7.52 -4.89 12.02
N ALA A 117 -7.48 -5.85 12.94
CA ALA A 117 -6.83 -5.77 14.25
C ALA A 117 -5.33 -5.32 14.27
N LEU A 118 -4.73 -5.07 13.11
CA LEU A 118 -3.35 -4.67 12.89
C LEU A 118 -3.18 -3.22 12.42
N GLY A 119 -4.25 -2.44 12.28
CA GLY A 119 -4.20 -1.00 12.03
C GLY A 119 -3.78 -0.25 13.28
N THR A 120 -2.54 -0.46 13.73
CA THR A 120 -1.96 0.26 14.87
C THR A 120 -1.10 1.40 14.34
N ILE A 121 -1.42 2.63 14.73
CA ILE A 121 -0.57 3.81 14.54
C ILE A 121 0.01 4.16 15.89
N PHE A 122 1.32 4.33 15.95
CA PHE A 122 1.96 4.82 17.17
C PHE A 122 1.76 6.33 17.29
N GLY A 123 1.45 6.85 18.49
CA GLY A 123 1.07 8.25 18.70
C GLY A 123 2.09 9.27 18.19
N ASP A 124 3.38 8.95 18.24
CA ASP A 124 4.46 9.80 17.70
C ASP A 124 4.34 9.99 16.15
N ILE A 125 3.71 9.06 15.44
CA ILE A 125 3.50 9.17 14.00
C ILE A 125 2.48 10.27 13.68
N TYR A 126 1.43 10.38 14.48
CA TYR A 126 0.41 11.39 14.30
C TYR A 126 0.96 12.82 14.49
N ASP A 127 1.76 13.02 15.52
CA ASP A 127 2.39 14.31 15.80
C ASP A 127 3.40 14.71 14.70
N ASP A 128 4.14 13.74 14.17
CA ASP A 128 5.06 13.95 13.04
C ASP A 128 4.32 14.31 11.75
N ILE A 129 3.18 13.67 11.50
CA ILE A 129 2.37 13.92 10.30
C ILE A 129 1.78 15.33 10.32
N LYS A 130 1.26 15.81 11.45
CA LYS A 130 0.72 17.17 11.57
C LYS A 130 1.73 18.27 11.25
N LYS A 131 3.02 18.01 11.49
CA LYS A 131 4.12 18.94 11.15
C LYS A 131 4.54 18.83 9.67
N THR A 132 4.02 17.84 8.94
CA THR A 132 4.42 17.60 7.56
C THR A 132 3.53 18.41 6.62
N ASN A 133 4.16 19.18 5.72
CA ASN A 133 3.49 19.89 4.63
C ASN A 133 4.08 19.44 3.29
N ILE A 134 3.28 18.84 2.44
CA ILE A 134 3.72 18.37 1.11
C ILE A 134 3.88 19.55 0.16
N LYS A 135 5.13 19.91 -0.10
CA LYS A 135 5.53 20.99 -1.03
C LYS A 135 5.85 20.40 -2.41
N SER A 136 4.86 19.94 -3.15
CA SER A 136 5.06 19.40 -4.50
C SER A 136 4.31 20.22 -5.54
N LYS A 137 5.00 20.48 -6.66
CA LYS A 137 4.42 21.11 -7.88
C LYS A 137 3.80 20.08 -8.83
N LYS A 138 3.81 18.77 -8.46
CA LYS A 138 3.22 17.72 -9.30
C LYS A 138 1.72 17.97 -9.45
N LYS A 139 1.30 17.97 -10.70
CA LYS A 139 -0.12 18.05 -11.06
C LYS A 139 -0.60 16.77 -11.72
N ILE A 140 -1.90 16.56 -11.71
CA ILE A 140 -2.60 15.46 -12.37
C ILE A 140 -3.65 16.03 -13.31
N LYS A 141 -3.62 15.63 -14.57
CA LYS A 141 -4.67 16.00 -15.53
C LYS A 141 -5.96 15.26 -15.20
N HIS A 142 -7.08 15.95 -15.30
CA HIS A 142 -8.42 15.38 -15.14
C HIS A 142 -8.59 14.06 -15.92
N SER A 143 -8.18 14.02 -17.19
CA SER A 143 -8.24 12.81 -18.02
C SER A 143 -7.42 11.64 -17.47
N TRP A 144 -6.30 11.90 -16.78
CA TRP A 144 -5.47 10.84 -16.22
C TRP A 144 -6.13 10.07 -15.09
N ILE A 145 -7.04 10.72 -14.33
CA ILE A 145 -7.76 10.07 -13.22
C ILE A 145 -8.58 8.88 -13.74
N TYR A 146 -9.22 9.05 -14.90
CA TYR A 146 -9.99 7.97 -15.54
C TYR A 146 -9.09 6.92 -16.17
N ASP A 147 -8.05 7.37 -16.88
CA ASP A 147 -7.12 6.48 -17.58
C ASP A 147 -6.36 5.58 -16.62
N ILE A 148 -5.90 6.12 -15.48
CA ILE A 148 -5.23 5.35 -14.43
C ILE A 148 -6.15 4.24 -13.93
N SER A 149 -7.38 4.58 -13.55
CA SER A 149 -8.36 3.61 -13.06
C SER A 149 -8.65 2.52 -14.12
N LYS A 150 -8.78 2.90 -15.40
CA LYS A 150 -8.97 1.98 -16.51
C LYS A 150 -7.77 1.05 -16.71
N LYS A 151 -6.54 1.61 -16.71
CA LYS A 151 -5.31 0.83 -16.87
C LYS A 151 -5.14 -0.19 -15.76
N ILE A 152 -5.37 0.20 -14.49
CA ILE A 152 -5.31 -0.72 -13.35
C ILE A 152 -6.35 -1.84 -13.46
N ASN A 153 -7.60 -1.51 -13.81
CA ASN A 153 -8.66 -2.50 -13.95
C ASN A 153 -8.42 -3.50 -15.09
N LEU A 154 -7.66 -3.12 -16.11
CA LEU A 154 -7.29 -3.99 -17.25
C LEU A 154 -5.99 -4.77 -17.02
N THR A 155 -5.24 -4.45 -15.97
CA THR A 155 -3.99 -5.16 -15.64
C THR A 155 -4.34 -6.54 -15.08
N PRO A 156 -3.74 -7.63 -15.63
CA PRO A 156 -3.87 -8.95 -15.04
C PRO A 156 -3.51 -8.93 -13.56
N SER A 157 -4.41 -9.40 -12.70
CA SER A 157 -4.29 -9.25 -11.25
C SER A 157 -4.89 -10.45 -10.53
N LEU A 158 -4.48 -10.65 -9.28
CA LEU A 158 -5.06 -11.66 -8.41
C LEU A 158 -6.52 -11.33 -8.08
N TYR A 159 -6.84 -10.02 -8.03
CA TYR A 159 -8.23 -9.57 -7.87
C TYR A 159 -9.12 -10.08 -9.00
N LEU A 160 -8.69 -9.96 -10.26
CA LEU A 160 -9.44 -10.46 -11.42
C LEU A 160 -9.53 -12.00 -11.43
N LYS A 161 -8.51 -12.68 -10.88
CA LYS A 161 -8.42 -14.14 -10.87
C LYS A 161 -9.23 -14.80 -9.77
N ALA A 162 -9.29 -14.18 -8.58
CA ALA A 162 -9.82 -14.81 -7.38
C ALA A 162 -10.55 -13.85 -6.42
N GLY A 163 -10.57 -12.55 -6.68
CA GLY A 163 -11.13 -11.55 -5.75
C GLY A 163 -10.31 -11.42 -4.45
N ALA A 164 -10.95 -10.97 -3.38
CA ALA A 164 -10.48 -10.99 -1.98
C ALA A 164 -9.10 -10.33 -1.72
N VAL A 165 -8.63 -9.43 -2.59
CA VAL A 165 -7.40 -8.65 -2.40
C VAL A 165 -7.61 -7.17 -2.69
N HIS A 166 -6.75 -6.36 -2.11
CA HIS A 166 -6.61 -4.95 -2.40
C HIS A 166 -5.35 -4.69 -3.23
N GLY A 167 -5.47 -3.81 -4.23
CA GLY A 167 -4.36 -3.37 -5.05
C GLY A 167 -3.91 -1.96 -4.71
N CYS A 168 -2.59 -1.75 -4.71
CA CYS A 168 -1.95 -0.45 -4.61
C CYS A 168 -0.95 -0.27 -5.76
N ALA A 169 -0.86 0.95 -6.32
CA ALA A 169 0.03 1.22 -7.43
C ALA A 169 0.73 2.58 -7.32
N ILE A 170 1.97 2.62 -7.81
CA ILE A 170 2.68 3.87 -8.07
C ILE A 170 2.53 4.21 -9.54
N ILE A 171 2.11 5.44 -9.80
CA ILE A 171 1.88 5.98 -11.13
C ILE A 171 2.91 7.08 -11.39
N HIS A 172 3.52 7.07 -12.55
CA HIS A 172 4.33 8.17 -13.05
C HIS A 172 3.63 8.76 -14.28
N ASP A 173 3.29 10.04 -14.17
CA ASP A 173 2.40 10.72 -15.12
C ASP A 173 1.06 9.99 -15.24
N ASN A 174 0.77 9.34 -16.35
CA ASN A 174 -0.44 8.54 -16.56
C ASN A 174 -0.16 7.03 -16.57
N ASN A 175 1.03 6.58 -16.16
CA ASN A 175 1.45 5.21 -16.40
C ASN A 175 1.75 4.49 -15.09
N PRO A 176 1.05 3.37 -14.80
CA PRO A 176 1.37 2.52 -13.68
C PRO A 176 2.78 1.94 -13.83
N LEU A 177 3.63 2.15 -12.81
CA LEU A 177 5.00 1.62 -12.74
C LEU A 177 5.09 0.40 -11.84
N ILE A 178 4.40 0.46 -10.70
CA ILE A 178 4.45 -0.58 -9.68
C ILE A 178 3.02 -0.89 -9.33
N TYR A 179 2.66 -2.17 -9.32
CA TYR A 179 1.35 -2.62 -8.87
C TYR A 179 1.52 -3.86 -8.01
N MET A 180 1.09 -3.79 -6.76
CA MET A 180 1.16 -4.88 -5.79
C MET A 180 -0.19 -5.09 -5.14
N GLU A 181 -0.49 -6.35 -4.81
CA GLU A 181 -1.74 -6.76 -4.19
C GLU A 181 -1.50 -7.45 -2.86
N ASP A 182 -2.47 -7.36 -1.96
CA ASP A 182 -2.53 -8.15 -0.73
C ASP A 182 -3.97 -8.28 -0.23
N VAL A 183 -4.24 -9.26 0.64
CA VAL A 183 -5.53 -9.39 1.34
C VAL A 183 -5.84 -8.14 2.17
N GLY A 184 -4.82 -7.54 2.79
CA GLY A 184 -4.92 -6.28 3.51
C GLY A 184 -4.47 -5.08 2.68
N ARG A 185 -5.30 -4.01 2.57
CA ARG A 185 -4.88 -2.76 1.91
C ARG A 185 -3.64 -2.15 2.55
N HIS A 186 -3.45 -2.33 3.86
CA HIS A 186 -2.30 -1.84 4.60
C HIS A 186 -1.01 -2.58 4.21
N ASN A 187 -1.11 -3.89 3.99
CA ASN A 187 0.03 -4.67 3.50
C ASN A 187 0.40 -4.27 2.06
N ALA A 188 -0.60 -4.06 1.19
CA ALA A 188 -0.34 -3.64 -0.18
C ALA A 188 0.41 -2.30 -0.26
N VAL A 189 0.06 -1.30 0.59
CA VAL A 189 0.80 -0.03 0.64
C VAL A 189 2.19 -0.22 1.27
N ASP A 190 2.34 -1.08 2.27
CA ASP A 190 3.63 -1.34 2.89
C ASP A 190 4.59 -2.04 1.92
N LYS A 191 4.13 -3.01 1.12
CA LYS A 191 4.94 -3.59 0.04
C LYS A 191 5.48 -2.52 -0.91
N ILE A 192 4.64 -1.56 -1.31
CA ILE A 192 5.05 -0.45 -2.18
C ILE A 192 6.07 0.46 -1.48
N ALA A 193 5.82 0.84 -0.23
CA ALA A 193 6.74 1.68 0.54
C ALA A 193 8.13 1.03 0.67
N GLY A 194 8.17 -0.27 1.00
CA GLY A 194 9.40 -1.04 1.09
C GLY A 194 10.11 -1.17 -0.25
N TYR A 195 9.39 -1.41 -1.34
CA TYR A 195 9.97 -1.46 -2.68
C TYR A 195 10.58 -0.12 -3.07
N MET A 196 9.84 0.99 -2.89
CA MET A 196 10.34 2.34 -3.19
C MET A 196 11.61 2.66 -2.41
N PHE A 197 11.64 2.32 -1.11
CA PHE A 197 12.81 2.51 -0.27
C PHE A 197 14.02 1.69 -0.78
N MET A 198 13.85 0.38 -0.97
CA MET A 198 14.93 -0.52 -1.39
C MET A 198 15.44 -0.23 -2.79
N LYS A 199 14.61 0.31 -3.68
CA LYS A 199 14.97 0.68 -5.07
C LYS A 199 15.26 2.17 -5.25
N ASN A 200 15.28 2.93 -4.16
CA ASN A 200 15.54 4.39 -4.15
C ASN A 200 14.65 5.17 -5.13
N ILE A 201 13.35 4.83 -5.17
CA ILE A 201 12.39 5.50 -6.05
C ILE A 201 11.94 6.81 -5.43
N LYS A 202 12.21 7.92 -6.12
CA LYS A 202 11.81 9.27 -5.67
C LYS A 202 10.29 9.45 -5.73
N PRO A 203 9.65 9.93 -4.64
CA PRO A 203 8.19 10.03 -4.54
C PRO A 203 7.60 11.30 -5.16
N THR A 204 8.37 12.38 -5.27
CA THR A 204 7.88 13.76 -5.47
C THR A 204 7.06 13.99 -6.75
N ASN A 205 7.24 13.17 -7.77
CA ASN A 205 6.51 13.24 -9.03
C ASN A 205 5.62 12.03 -9.29
N LYS A 206 5.22 11.33 -8.23
CA LYS A 206 4.39 10.13 -8.31
C LYS A 206 2.95 10.40 -7.84
N ILE A 207 2.04 9.55 -8.30
CA ILE A 207 0.67 9.43 -7.82
C ILE A 207 0.56 8.06 -7.18
N PHE A 208 -0.03 7.98 -6.01
CA PHE A 208 -0.34 6.72 -5.35
C PHE A 208 -1.80 6.37 -5.59
N TYR A 209 -2.05 5.20 -6.18
CA TYR A 209 -3.38 4.67 -6.40
C TYR A 209 -3.65 3.50 -5.44
N THR A 210 -4.88 3.43 -4.92
CA THR A 210 -5.34 2.28 -4.12
C THR A 210 -6.78 1.88 -4.48
N THR A 211 -7.10 0.60 -4.34
CA THR A 211 -8.49 0.13 -4.42
C THR A 211 -9.23 0.26 -3.08
N GLY A 212 -8.48 0.48 -1.99
CA GLY A 212 -8.98 0.56 -0.63
C GLY A 212 -9.59 1.91 -0.27
N ARG A 213 -10.29 1.95 0.88
CA ARG A 213 -10.84 3.18 1.46
C ARG A 213 -9.71 4.16 1.81
N LEU A 214 -10.00 5.45 1.69
CA LEU A 214 -9.12 6.56 2.04
C LEU A 214 -9.32 6.92 3.53
N THR A 215 -8.72 6.10 4.40
CA THR A 215 -8.73 6.30 5.85
C THR A 215 -7.53 7.13 6.29
N SER A 216 -7.57 7.63 7.52
CA SER A 216 -6.44 8.33 8.15
C SER A 216 -5.12 7.60 7.98
N GLU A 217 -5.10 6.29 8.18
CA GLU A 217 -3.91 5.45 8.05
C GLU A 217 -3.35 5.42 6.62
N MET A 218 -4.22 5.34 5.60
CA MET A 218 -3.79 5.39 4.20
C MET A 218 -3.20 6.76 3.84
N VAL A 219 -3.77 7.84 4.37
CA VAL A 219 -3.24 9.20 4.23
C VAL A 219 -1.87 9.31 4.91
N ILE A 220 -1.76 8.87 6.17
CA ILE A 220 -0.50 8.88 6.93
C ILE A 220 0.60 8.15 6.16
N LYS A 221 0.35 6.92 5.70
CA LYS A 221 1.33 6.13 4.94
C LYS A 221 1.75 6.83 3.64
N THR A 222 0.79 7.45 2.93
CA THR A 222 1.08 8.20 1.68
C THR A 222 1.94 9.43 1.95
N VAL A 223 1.63 10.20 2.99
CA VAL A 223 2.42 11.37 3.42
C VAL A 223 3.83 10.95 3.84
N LYS A 224 3.98 9.87 4.60
CA LYS A 224 5.30 9.32 4.99
C LYS A 224 6.13 8.86 3.80
N MET A 225 5.50 8.28 2.78
CA MET A 225 6.18 7.99 1.53
C MET A 225 6.62 9.27 0.79
N GLY A 226 6.03 10.43 1.08
CA GLY A 226 6.31 11.72 0.44
C GLY A 226 5.61 11.87 -0.93
N ILE A 227 4.53 11.13 -1.17
CA ILE A 227 3.79 11.16 -2.43
C ILE A 227 2.70 12.23 -2.35
N PRO A 228 2.61 13.17 -3.32
CA PRO A 228 1.74 14.34 -3.22
C PRO A 228 0.27 14.09 -3.56
N ILE A 229 -0.05 13.00 -4.24
CA ILE A 229 -1.39 12.71 -4.74
C ILE A 229 -1.78 11.28 -4.39
N LEU A 230 -2.91 11.14 -3.67
CA LEU A 230 -3.54 9.85 -3.34
C LEU A 230 -4.88 9.74 -4.06
N LEU A 231 -5.00 8.71 -4.89
CA LEU A 231 -6.16 8.41 -5.73
C LEU A 231 -6.78 7.07 -5.35
N SER A 232 -8.11 7.01 -5.19
CA SER A 232 -8.82 5.76 -4.95
C SER A 232 -10.16 5.67 -5.67
N ARG A 233 -10.54 4.46 -6.05
CA ARG A 233 -11.92 4.17 -6.50
C ARG A 233 -12.92 4.07 -5.34
N SER A 234 -12.45 4.02 -4.10
CA SER A 234 -13.25 3.90 -2.88
C SER A 234 -13.53 5.26 -2.22
N GLY A 235 -14.27 5.24 -1.10
CA GLY A 235 -14.67 6.44 -0.36
C GLY A 235 -13.66 6.86 0.71
N PHE A 236 -14.03 7.91 1.44
CA PHE A 236 -13.24 8.61 2.44
C PHE A 236 -13.78 8.37 3.86
N THR A 237 -12.92 8.60 4.84
CA THR A 237 -13.34 8.88 6.23
C THR A 237 -13.07 10.35 6.56
N SER A 238 -13.84 10.94 7.50
CA SER A 238 -13.66 12.34 7.92
C SER A 238 -12.23 12.63 8.34
N TRP A 239 -11.69 11.82 9.24
CA TRP A 239 -10.32 11.98 9.72
C TRP A 239 -9.26 11.82 8.63
N GLY A 240 -9.50 10.96 7.61
CA GLY A 240 -8.63 10.89 6.44
C GLY A 240 -8.62 12.18 5.61
N VAL A 241 -9.78 12.84 5.48
CA VAL A 241 -9.90 14.13 4.79
C VAL A 241 -9.19 15.24 5.57
N GLU A 242 -9.45 15.35 6.87
CA GLU A 242 -8.83 16.34 7.77
C GLU A 242 -7.29 16.26 7.69
N LEU A 243 -6.71 15.05 7.84
CA LEU A 243 -5.27 14.86 7.73
C LEU A 243 -4.71 15.21 6.34
N ALA A 244 -5.46 14.92 5.27
CA ALA A 244 -5.03 15.26 3.92
C ALA A 244 -5.00 16.80 3.72
N GLN A 245 -5.95 17.52 4.28
CA GLN A 245 -6.00 18.99 4.26
C GLN A 245 -4.85 19.59 5.09
N GLU A 246 -4.65 19.12 6.32
CA GLU A 246 -3.55 19.57 7.21
C GLU A 246 -2.17 19.36 6.58
N THR A 247 -1.98 18.26 5.84
CA THR A 247 -0.68 17.90 5.24
C THR A 247 -0.50 18.38 3.80
N ASN A 248 -1.49 19.07 3.24
CA ASN A 248 -1.51 19.50 1.84
C ASN A 248 -1.35 18.31 0.84
N LEU A 249 -1.93 17.14 1.18
CA LEU A 249 -2.02 15.99 0.29
C LEU A 249 -3.22 16.16 -0.65
N THR A 250 -3.05 15.94 -1.95
CA THR A 250 -4.20 15.86 -2.86
C THR A 250 -4.92 14.54 -2.68
N LEU A 251 -6.19 14.60 -2.28
CA LEU A 251 -7.02 13.44 -1.96
C LEU A 251 -8.18 13.29 -2.93
N ILE A 252 -8.12 12.26 -3.78
CA ILE A 252 -9.10 11.97 -4.83
C ILE A 252 -9.72 10.60 -4.56
N GLY A 253 -11.04 10.56 -4.37
CA GLY A 253 -11.74 9.30 -4.14
C GLY A 253 -12.97 9.13 -5.01
N ARG A 254 -13.64 7.96 -4.87
CA ARG A 254 -14.77 7.54 -5.68
C ARG A 254 -14.51 7.60 -7.19
N ALA A 255 -13.25 7.41 -7.60
CA ALA A 255 -12.85 7.47 -9.00
C ALA A 255 -13.32 6.22 -9.76
N LYS A 256 -14.55 6.30 -10.31
CA LYS A 256 -15.19 5.25 -11.11
C LYS A 256 -15.77 5.83 -12.39
N GLY A 257 -15.47 5.21 -13.54
CA GLY A 257 -15.89 5.70 -14.83
C GLY A 257 -15.38 7.13 -15.04
N LYS A 258 -16.30 8.07 -15.31
CA LYS A 258 -16.00 9.50 -15.51
C LYS A 258 -16.31 10.36 -14.27
N LYS A 259 -16.41 9.76 -13.08
CA LYS A 259 -16.75 10.49 -11.84
C LYS A 259 -15.64 10.32 -10.81
N TYR A 260 -15.36 11.38 -10.05
CA TYR A 260 -14.48 11.37 -8.87
C TYR A 260 -14.84 12.56 -7.97
N ILE A 261 -14.32 12.57 -6.76
CA ILE A 261 -14.45 13.64 -5.79
C ILE A 261 -13.06 14.02 -5.30
N VAL A 262 -12.75 15.31 -5.24
CA VAL A 262 -11.55 15.88 -4.63
C VAL A 262 -11.95 16.54 -3.31
N LEU A 263 -11.35 16.14 -2.19
CA LEU A 263 -11.64 16.70 -0.86
C LEU A 263 -10.43 17.41 -0.23
N SER A 264 -9.29 17.41 -0.89
CA SER A 264 -8.09 18.14 -0.51
C SER A 264 -7.17 18.32 -1.72
N GLY A 265 -6.43 19.44 -1.78
CA GLY A 265 -5.36 19.68 -2.73
C GLY A 265 -5.82 19.84 -4.18
N GLU A 266 -6.99 20.44 -4.42
CA GLU A 266 -7.59 20.68 -5.75
C GLU A 266 -6.69 21.47 -6.68
N HIS A 267 -5.82 22.33 -6.14
CA HIS A 267 -4.85 23.13 -6.91
C HIS A 267 -3.86 22.27 -7.72
N ARG A 268 -3.79 20.97 -7.49
CA ARG A 268 -3.00 20.02 -8.29
C ARG A 268 -3.79 19.33 -9.40
N ILE A 269 -5.09 19.63 -9.55
CA ILE A 269 -5.89 19.11 -10.66
C ILE A 269 -5.80 20.09 -11.83
N GLU A 270 -5.44 19.56 -13.02
CA GLU A 270 -5.46 20.30 -14.28
C GLU A 270 -6.68 19.86 -15.10
N HIS A 271 -7.49 20.81 -15.50
CA HIS A 271 -8.68 20.62 -16.35
C HIS A 271 -8.32 20.59 -17.83
#